data_65ed900d118676cfe689c6ed3ecd222b
#
_entry.id   65ed900d118676cfe689c6ed3ecd222b
#
_cell.length_a   1.000
_cell.length_b   1.000
_cell.length_c   1.000
_cell.angle_alpha   90.00
_cell.angle_beta   90.00
_cell.angle_gamma   90.00
#
_symmetry.space_group_name_H-M   'P 1'
#
loop_
_entity.id
_entity.type
_entity.pdbx_description
1 polymer ?
#
loop_
_entity_poly.entity_id
_entity_poly.type
_entity_poly.pdbx_seq_one_letter_code
_entity_poly.pdbx_strand_id
1 'polypeptide(L)'
;FGFFSYNAQVNMENRGITFGYGFLSQESSFDVQFSLIEYDGSHSYFRAYLVGLLNTILVSVIGIIFATIIGVVVGIARLSSNYLIERTAAIYVEFFRNIPLLLQIFFWYFAALRALPLPEKAEPMFGVFFLTIKGFFVPAFVWNNLDVFVYSVIAAIIAIVFVRIYAKKKQENQGIQTPVLSISIGLLIILPLLSFFLGGVDATVEIPVIKQLSQTSFTYEGGLKLPPELISLALALSLYTATFIAECVRAGVQGVSKGQKEAAASIGLTPNQVLKLVVMPQALRIIIPSTPISI
;
A
#
# COMPACT_ATOMS: atom_id res chain seq x y z
N PHE A 1 5.45 32.65 28.61
CA PHE A 1 5.45 31.23 28.21
C PHE A 1 5.90 30.33 29.36
N GLY A 2 7.03 30.58 30.06
CA GLY A 2 7.56 29.74 31.14
C GLY A 2 6.59 29.50 32.31
N PHE A 3 5.84 30.53 32.74
CA PHE A 3 4.86 30.41 33.82
C PHE A 3 3.69 29.46 33.45
N PHE A 4 3.18 29.53 32.22
CA PHE A 4 2.12 28.63 31.76
C PHE A 4 2.59 27.19 31.58
N SER A 5 3.82 27.01 31.07
CA SER A 5 4.42 25.68 30.96
C SER A 5 4.64 25.04 32.33
N TYR A 6 5.15 25.79 33.30
CA TYR A 6 5.34 25.30 34.66
C TYR A 6 4.02 24.92 35.34
N ASN A 7 3.00 25.80 35.28
CA ASN A 7 1.69 25.48 35.84
C ASN A 7 1.00 24.33 35.15
N ALA A 8 1.16 24.18 33.83
CA ALA A 8 0.65 23.03 33.10
C ALA A 8 1.32 21.74 33.57
N GLN A 9 2.65 21.73 33.74
CA GLN A 9 3.41 20.58 34.22
C GLN A 9 2.98 20.18 35.65
N VAL A 10 2.92 21.13 36.58
CA VAL A 10 2.48 20.89 37.96
C VAL A 10 1.04 20.36 38.01
N ASN A 11 0.13 20.91 37.19
CA ASN A 11 -1.25 20.43 37.14
C ASN A 11 -1.37 19.02 36.53
N MET A 12 -0.52 18.69 35.58
CA MET A 12 -0.46 17.33 34.99
C MET A 12 0.10 16.33 35.99
N GLU A 13 1.21 16.65 36.69
CA GLU A 13 1.79 15.83 37.75
C GLU A 13 0.76 15.56 38.86
N ASN A 14 0.05 16.62 39.33
CA ASN A 14 -1.00 16.48 40.36
C ASN A 14 -2.18 15.61 39.92
N ARG A 15 -2.40 15.44 38.61
CA ARG A 15 -3.44 14.58 38.05
C ARG A 15 -2.91 13.19 37.65
N GLY A 16 -1.66 12.86 37.97
CA GLY A 16 -1.02 11.60 37.58
C GLY A 16 -0.75 11.48 36.07
N ILE A 17 -0.80 12.58 35.32
CA ILE A 17 -0.51 12.60 33.88
C ILE A 17 1.00 12.77 33.70
N THR A 18 1.68 11.76 33.23
CA THR A 18 3.11 11.81 32.94
C THR A 18 3.40 12.69 31.72
N PHE A 19 4.27 13.68 31.89
CA PHE A 19 4.75 14.52 30.79
C PHE A 19 5.97 13.88 30.13
N GLY A 20 5.99 13.86 28.78
CA GLY A 20 7.12 13.36 28.01
C GLY A 20 6.88 11.98 27.41
N TYR A 21 7.95 11.38 26.89
CA TYR A 21 7.89 10.11 26.15
C TYR A 21 8.17 8.86 27.01
N GLY A 22 8.31 9.01 28.34
CA GLY A 22 8.61 7.92 29.27
C GLY A 22 7.57 6.80 29.26
N PHE A 23 6.31 7.10 28.96
CA PHE A 23 5.25 6.11 28.84
C PHE A 23 5.48 5.11 27.70
N LEU A 24 6.25 5.49 26.68
CA LEU A 24 6.49 4.63 25.52
C LEU A 24 7.20 3.32 25.88
N SER A 25 7.94 3.29 27.00
CA SER A 25 8.61 2.09 27.52
C SER A 25 7.74 1.24 28.45
N GLN A 26 6.55 1.73 28.83
CA GLN A 26 5.61 0.97 29.68
C GLN A 26 4.84 -0.06 28.85
N GLU A 27 4.34 -1.11 29.52
CA GLU A 27 3.47 -2.12 28.91
C GLU A 27 2.17 -1.50 28.43
N SER A 28 1.74 -1.86 27.22
CA SER A 28 0.54 -1.31 26.58
C SER A 28 -0.76 -1.85 27.17
N SER A 29 -0.74 -3.10 27.68
CA SER A 29 -1.87 -3.80 28.31
C SER A 29 -3.09 -3.99 27.39
N PHE A 30 -2.94 -3.89 26.08
CA PHE A 30 -3.99 -4.17 25.09
C PHE A 30 -3.43 -4.90 23.89
N ASP A 31 -4.28 -5.71 23.23
CA ASP A 31 -3.92 -6.44 22.02
C ASP A 31 -4.40 -5.74 20.75
N VAL A 32 -3.69 -5.94 19.65
CA VAL A 32 -4.07 -5.50 18.32
C VAL A 32 -4.42 -6.72 17.47
N GLN A 33 -5.60 -6.72 16.84
CA GLN A 33 -6.09 -7.88 16.08
C GLN A 33 -5.22 -8.29 14.91
N PHE A 34 -4.47 -7.35 14.33
CA PHE A 34 -3.59 -7.57 13.20
C PHE A 34 -2.27 -6.85 13.40
N SER A 35 -1.19 -7.58 13.30
CA SER A 35 0.17 -7.03 13.39
C SER A 35 1.10 -7.73 12.41
N LEU A 36 1.95 -6.93 11.75
CA LEU A 36 3.01 -7.44 10.86
C LEU A 36 4.26 -7.88 11.62
N ILE A 37 4.38 -7.49 12.88
CA ILE A 37 5.44 -7.87 13.81
C ILE A 37 4.81 -8.51 15.03
N GLU A 38 5.53 -9.39 15.70
CA GLU A 38 5.08 -10.02 16.93
C GLU A 38 4.70 -8.98 17.98
N TYR A 39 3.46 -9.04 18.46
CA TYR A 39 2.89 -8.07 19.39
C TYR A 39 1.78 -8.71 20.22
N ASP A 40 1.84 -8.46 21.53
CA ASP A 40 0.81 -8.75 22.51
C ASP A 40 0.77 -7.64 23.57
N GLY A 41 -0.18 -7.71 24.50
CA GLY A 41 -0.39 -6.68 25.52
C GLY A 41 0.77 -6.51 26.51
N SER A 42 1.73 -7.43 26.57
CA SER A 42 2.94 -7.34 27.43
C SER A 42 4.03 -6.44 26.82
N HIS A 43 3.91 -6.15 25.52
CA HIS A 43 4.84 -5.26 24.83
C HIS A 43 4.60 -3.79 25.15
N SER A 44 5.64 -2.97 24.91
CA SER A 44 5.60 -1.54 25.20
C SER A 44 4.67 -0.75 24.26
N TYR A 45 4.22 0.43 24.75
CA TYR A 45 3.48 1.39 23.90
C TYR A 45 4.26 1.79 22.64
N PHE A 46 5.59 1.85 22.70
CA PHE A 46 6.40 2.11 21.51
C PHE A 46 6.23 1.03 20.46
N ARG A 47 6.20 -0.25 20.90
CA ARG A 47 5.98 -1.37 19.97
C ARG A 47 4.55 -1.36 19.44
N ALA A 48 3.55 -1.01 20.26
CA ALA A 48 2.18 -0.79 19.81
C ALA A 48 2.09 0.31 18.74
N TYR A 49 2.80 1.43 18.94
CA TYR A 49 2.91 2.50 17.95
C TYR A 49 3.52 2.02 16.63
N LEU A 50 4.59 1.24 16.68
CA LEU A 50 5.20 0.64 15.49
C LEU A 50 4.24 -0.28 14.74
N VAL A 51 3.46 -1.09 15.45
CA VAL A 51 2.41 -1.93 14.85
C VAL A 51 1.39 -1.07 14.11
N GLY A 52 0.88 -0.01 14.75
CA GLY A 52 -0.05 0.94 14.12
C GLY A 52 0.53 1.62 12.87
N LEU A 53 1.80 2.03 12.94
CA LEU A 53 2.52 2.64 11.82
C LEU A 53 2.66 1.65 10.65
N LEU A 54 3.09 0.42 10.92
CA LEU A 54 3.24 -0.63 9.89
C LEU A 54 1.90 -0.98 9.26
N ASN A 55 0.83 -1.11 10.04
CA ASN A 55 -0.51 -1.35 9.54
C ASN A 55 -1.01 -0.19 8.65
N THR A 56 -0.71 1.05 9.04
CA THR A 56 -1.03 2.23 8.22
C THR A 56 -0.28 2.21 6.89
N ILE A 57 1.01 1.89 6.91
CA ILE A 57 1.82 1.76 5.69
C ILE A 57 1.26 0.65 4.80
N LEU A 58 0.93 -0.51 5.36
CA LEU A 58 0.36 -1.63 4.62
C LEU A 58 -0.93 -1.24 3.90
N VAL A 59 -1.89 -0.66 4.63
CA VAL A 59 -3.16 -0.21 4.05
C VAL A 59 -2.94 0.86 2.99
N SER A 60 -2.00 1.79 3.23
CA SER A 60 -1.67 2.83 2.27
C SER A 60 -1.10 2.25 0.97
N VAL A 61 -0.17 1.30 1.06
CA VAL A 61 0.42 0.64 -0.11
C VAL A 61 -0.65 -0.12 -0.90
N ILE A 62 -1.47 -0.93 -0.22
CA ILE A 62 -2.59 -1.65 -0.83
C ILE A 62 -3.54 -0.66 -1.50
N GLY A 63 -3.95 0.39 -0.77
CA GLY A 63 -4.86 1.43 -1.25
C GLY A 63 -4.32 2.14 -2.49
N ILE A 64 -3.04 2.54 -2.51
CA ILE A 64 -2.40 3.21 -3.64
C ILE A 64 -2.39 2.30 -4.88
N ILE A 65 -2.02 1.02 -4.71
CA ILE A 65 -1.96 0.06 -5.83
C ILE A 65 -3.34 -0.10 -6.46
N PHE A 66 -4.35 -0.45 -5.65
CA PHE A 66 -5.71 -0.69 -6.16
C PHE A 66 -6.38 0.59 -6.66
N ALA A 67 -6.23 1.73 -5.95
CA ALA A 67 -6.74 3.00 -6.40
C ALA A 67 -6.14 3.43 -7.74
N THR A 68 -4.84 3.19 -7.95
CA THR A 68 -4.18 3.52 -9.21
C THR A 68 -4.69 2.65 -10.35
N ILE A 69 -4.77 1.33 -10.15
CA ILE A 69 -5.26 0.40 -11.18
C ILE A 69 -6.71 0.75 -11.55
N ILE A 70 -7.60 0.84 -10.56
CA ILE A 70 -9.03 1.14 -10.78
C ILE A 70 -9.17 2.54 -11.39
N GLY A 71 -8.46 3.52 -10.84
CA GLY A 71 -8.55 4.92 -11.30
C GLY A 71 -8.10 5.11 -12.73
N VAL A 72 -7.01 4.45 -13.15
CA VAL A 72 -6.55 4.48 -14.55
C VAL A 72 -7.58 3.83 -15.48
N VAL A 73 -8.08 2.64 -15.11
CA VAL A 73 -9.09 1.93 -15.91
C VAL A 73 -10.37 2.77 -16.05
N VAL A 74 -10.89 3.29 -14.94
CA VAL A 74 -12.10 4.13 -14.94
C VAL A 74 -11.85 5.45 -15.67
N GLY A 75 -10.70 6.08 -15.50
CA GLY A 75 -10.34 7.31 -16.21
C GLY A 75 -10.28 7.14 -17.73
N ILE A 76 -9.73 6.02 -18.20
CA ILE A 76 -9.74 5.66 -19.63
C ILE A 76 -11.16 5.34 -20.09
N ALA A 77 -11.94 4.60 -19.31
CA ALA A 77 -13.33 4.26 -19.62
C ALA A 77 -14.22 5.51 -19.81
N ARG A 78 -13.98 6.58 -19.02
CA ARG A 78 -14.66 7.89 -19.17
C ARG A 78 -14.32 8.65 -20.46
N LEU A 79 -13.31 8.20 -21.20
CA LEU A 79 -12.91 8.76 -22.50
C LEU A 79 -13.39 7.90 -23.67
N SER A 80 -14.12 6.82 -23.38
CA SER A 80 -14.65 5.90 -24.39
C SER A 80 -15.68 6.59 -25.29
N SER A 81 -15.64 6.29 -26.57
CA SER A 81 -16.71 6.66 -27.52
C SER A 81 -18.01 5.83 -27.34
N ASN A 82 -17.91 4.72 -26.62
CA ASN A 82 -19.07 3.91 -26.27
C ASN A 82 -19.82 4.56 -25.10
N TYR A 83 -21.06 5.02 -25.37
CA TYR A 83 -21.91 5.70 -24.39
C TYR A 83 -22.11 4.91 -23.09
N LEU A 84 -22.30 3.59 -23.18
CA LEU A 84 -22.53 2.76 -21.99
C LEU A 84 -21.31 2.69 -21.08
N ILE A 85 -20.12 2.52 -21.67
CA ILE A 85 -18.85 2.47 -20.92
C ILE A 85 -18.57 3.82 -20.24
N GLU A 86 -18.68 4.90 -21.04
CA GLU A 86 -18.48 6.27 -20.52
C GLU A 86 -19.44 6.57 -19.37
N ARG A 87 -20.73 6.29 -19.57
CA ARG A 87 -21.78 6.60 -18.58
C ARG A 87 -21.64 5.79 -17.30
N THR A 88 -21.33 4.50 -17.40
CA THR A 88 -21.08 3.65 -16.23
C THR A 88 -19.89 4.14 -15.43
N ALA A 89 -18.78 4.50 -16.09
CA ALA A 89 -17.61 5.05 -15.44
C ALA A 89 -17.90 6.43 -14.80
N ALA A 90 -18.73 7.26 -15.44
CA ALA A 90 -19.14 8.54 -14.87
C ALA A 90 -19.99 8.35 -13.59
N ILE A 91 -20.98 7.46 -13.63
CA ILE A 91 -21.83 7.13 -12.47
C ILE A 91 -20.96 6.62 -11.30
N TYR A 92 -19.98 5.74 -11.56
CA TYR A 92 -19.05 5.27 -10.53
C TYR A 92 -18.34 6.45 -9.84
N VAL A 93 -17.75 7.36 -10.63
CA VAL A 93 -17.01 8.49 -10.10
C VAL A 93 -17.92 9.42 -9.29
N GLU A 94 -19.09 9.77 -9.82
CA GLU A 94 -20.05 10.62 -9.13
C GLU A 94 -20.56 9.99 -7.84
N PHE A 95 -20.90 8.71 -7.88
CA PHE A 95 -21.39 7.97 -6.72
C PHE A 95 -20.38 7.97 -5.56
N PHE A 96 -19.15 7.50 -5.82
CA PHE A 96 -18.14 7.37 -4.76
C PHE A 96 -17.61 8.73 -4.26
N ARG A 97 -17.58 9.76 -5.07
CA ARG A 97 -17.17 11.11 -4.64
C ARG A 97 -18.21 11.82 -3.80
N ASN A 98 -19.49 11.56 -4.04
CA ASN A 98 -20.58 12.23 -3.31
C ASN A 98 -20.87 11.57 -1.94
N ILE A 99 -20.36 10.37 -1.69
CA ILE A 99 -20.51 9.69 -0.40
C ILE A 99 -19.27 9.94 0.46
N PRO A 100 -19.40 10.48 1.68
CA PRO A 100 -18.28 10.63 2.60
C PRO A 100 -17.53 9.31 2.81
N LEU A 101 -16.19 9.35 2.82
CA LEU A 101 -15.35 8.16 2.96
C LEU A 101 -15.71 7.33 4.20
N LEU A 102 -16.00 7.98 5.33
CA LEU A 102 -16.39 7.30 6.57
C LEU A 102 -17.65 6.44 6.39
N LEU A 103 -18.64 6.93 5.66
CA LEU A 103 -19.86 6.16 5.37
C LEU A 103 -19.57 4.95 4.47
N GLN A 104 -18.63 5.08 3.54
CA GLN A 104 -18.19 3.95 2.72
C GLN A 104 -17.50 2.89 3.55
N ILE A 105 -16.63 3.27 4.51
CA ILE A 105 -15.99 2.34 5.44
C ILE A 105 -17.06 1.59 6.26
N PHE A 106 -18.05 2.28 6.80
CA PHE A 106 -19.14 1.68 7.56
C PHE A 106 -19.99 0.73 6.70
N PHE A 107 -20.28 1.11 5.45
CA PHE A 107 -20.99 0.25 4.53
C PHE A 107 -20.22 -1.06 4.28
N TRP A 108 -18.95 -0.98 3.95
CA TRP A 108 -18.13 -2.17 3.72
C TRP A 108 -18.02 -3.03 4.96
N TYR A 109 -17.82 -2.44 6.12
CA TYR A 109 -17.68 -3.17 7.37
C TYR A 109 -19.00 -3.80 7.84
N PHE A 110 -20.05 -3.00 7.99
CA PHE A 110 -21.30 -3.45 8.61
C PHE A 110 -22.29 -4.09 7.64
N ALA A 111 -22.36 -3.66 6.39
CA ALA A 111 -23.31 -4.18 5.43
C ALA A 111 -22.70 -5.30 4.58
N ALA A 112 -21.52 -5.09 3.98
CA ALA A 112 -20.94 -6.06 3.07
C ALA A 112 -20.23 -7.21 3.80
N LEU A 113 -19.28 -6.91 4.70
CA LEU A 113 -18.47 -7.95 5.34
C LEU A 113 -19.24 -8.74 6.40
N ARG A 114 -20.20 -8.12 7.09
CA ARG A 114 -21.06 -8.82 8.06
C ARG A 114 -22.10 -9.72 7.43
N ALA A 115 -22.40 -9.57 6.14
CA ALA A 115 -23.25 -10.45 5.38
C ALA A 115 -22.56 -11.74 4.90
N LEU A 116 -21.24 -11.84 5.10
CA LEU A 116 -20.45 -13.01 4.71
C LEU A 116 -20.75 -14.23 5.58
N PRO A 117 -20.50 -15.45 5.08
CA PRO A 117 -20.73 -16.68 5.81
C PRO A 117 -19.84 -16.81 7.05
N LEU A 118 -20.30 -17.58 8.02
CA LEU A 118 -19.49 -18.03 9.15
C LEU A 118 -18.37 -18.97 8.66
N PRO A 119 -17.24 -19.08 9.39
CA PRO A 119 -16.13 -19.94 8.97
C PRO A 119 -16.49 -21.38 8.62
N GLU A 120 -17.40 -21.99 9.37
CA GLU A 120 -17.87 -23.37 9.15
C GLU A 120 -18.71 -23.55 7.87
N LYS A 121 -19.23 -22.47 7.30
CA LYS A 121 -20.09 -22.47 6.11
C LYS A 121 -19.42 -21.84 4.89
N ALA A 122 -18.19 -21.35 5.06
CA ALA A 122 -17.48 -20.68 4.00
C ALA A 122 -16.86 -21.69 3.03
N GLU A 123 -17.21 -21.56 1.77
CA GLU A 123 -16.57 -22.33 0.70
C GLU A 123 -15.23 -21.71 0.29
N PRO A 124 -14.21 -22.53 0.01
CA PRO A 124 -12.92 -22.03 -0.40
C PRO A 124 -12.99 -21.45 -1.81
N MET A 125 -12.57 -20.19 -1.97
CA MET A 125 -12.34 -19.58 -3.25
C MET A 125 -11.00 -20.10 -3.82
N PHE A 126 -11.03 -20.67 -5.03
CA PHE A 126 -9.85 -21.27 -5.65
C PHE A 126 -9.17 -22.36 -4.79
N GLY A 127 -9.89 -22.96 -3.85
CA GLY A 127 -9.42 -24.04 -2.99
C GLY A 127 -8.55 -23.63 -1.81
N VAL A 128 -8.12 -22.36 -1.69
CA VAL A 128 -7.13 -21.91 -0.69
C VAL A 128 -7.45 -20.59 -0.01
N PHE A 129 -8.45 -19.84 -0.48
CA PHE A 129 -8.84 -18.55 0.09
C PHE A 129 -10.21 -18.66 0.75
N PHE A 130 -10.37 -18.12 1.96
CA PHE A 130 -11.65 -18.15 2.66
C PHE A 130 -12.08 -16.73 3.06
N LEU A 131 -13.20 -16.29 2.50
CA LEU A 131 -13.79 -15.00 2.82
C LEU A 131 -14.97 -15.21 3.78
N THR A 132 -14.85 -14.72 5.00
CA THR A 132 -15.81 -14.96 6.08
C THR A 132 -16.10 -13.68 6.86
N ILE A 133 -17.13 -13.73 7.70
CA ILE A 133 -17.43 -12.65 8.66
C ILE A 133 -16.25 -12.35 9.61
N LYS A 134 -15.34 -13.31 9.84
CA LYS A 134 -14.15 -13.13 10.70
C LYS A 134 -12.96 -12.52 9.95
N GLY A 135 -13.08 -12.31 8.64
CA GLY A 135 -12.04 -11.76 7.78
C GLY A 135 -11.75 -12.60 6.55
N PHE A 136 -10.72 -12.21 5.83
CA PHE A 136 -10.22 -12.92 4.65
C PHE A 136 -8.95 -13.68 5.03
N PHE A 137 -9.01 -14.99 4.87
CA PHE A 137 -7.91 -15.89 5.15
C PHE A 137 -7.24 -16.27 3.82
N VAL A 138 -5.95 -16.01 3.73
CA VAL A 138 -5.14 -16.25 2.53
C VAL A 138 -3.95 -17.12 2.87
N PRO A 139 -3.41 -17.89 1.92
CA PRO A 139 -2.14 -18.58 2.12
C PRO A 139 -1.05 -17.59 2.53
N ALA A 140 -0.26 -17.95 3.50
CA ALA A 140 0.89 -17.17 3.93
C ALA A 140 2.20 -17.84 3.55
N PHE A 141 3.18 -17.03 3.17
CA PHE A 141 4.55 -17.48 3.08
C PHE A 141 5.19 -17.37 4.46
N VAL A 142 5.50 -18.51 5.05
CA VAL A 142 6.28 -18.57 6.29
C VAL A 142 7.75 -18.71 5.90
N TRP A 143 8.52 -17.74 6.34
CA TRP A 143 9.93 -17.65 6.02
C TRP A 143 10.74 -18.14 7.21
N ASN A 144 11.56 -19.16 7.00
CA ASN A 144 12.60 -19.54 7.94
C ASN A 144 13.84 -18.68 7.69
N ASN A 145 14.53 -18.29 8.77
CA ASN A 145 15.74 -17.45 8.70
C ASN A 145 15.53 -16.10 7.99
N LEU A 146 14.36 -15.45 8.21
CA LEU A 146 14.04 -14.14 7.63
C LEU A 146 15.07 -13.06 8.03
N ASP A 147 15.71 -13.21 9.18
CA ASP A 147 16.79 -12.35 9.65
C ASP A 147 17.96 -12.29 8.66
N VAL A 148 18.35 -13.42 8.08
CA VAL A 148 19.39 -13.49 7.03
C VAL A 148 19.01 -12.67 5.81
N PHE A 149 17.73 -12.76 5.39
CA PHE A 149 17.22 -11.93 4.30
C PHE A 149 17.26 -10.44 4.65
N VAL A 150 16.81 -10.06 5.85
CA VAL A 150 16.82 -8.66 6.31
C VAL A 150 18.26 -8.13 6.37
N TYR A 151 19.20 -8.89 6.90
CA TYR A 151 20.61 -8.50 6.92
C TYR A 151 21.18 -8.33 5.52
N SER A 152 20.78 -9.17 4.56
CA SER A 152 21.21 -9.03 3.16
C SER A 152 20.70 -7.75 2.51
N VAL A 153 19.47 -7.34 2.81
CA VAL A 153 18.89 -6.06 2.35
C VAL A 153 19.63 -4.88 2.98
N ILE A 154 19.91 -4.93 4.28
CA ILE A 154 20.68 -3.89 4.98
C ILE A 154 22.08 -3.77 4.36
N ALA A 155 22.75 -4.89 4.13
CA ALA A 155 24.06 -4.92 3.48
C ALA A 155 24.01 -4.33 2.06
N ALA A 156 22.94 -4.60 1.30
CA ALA A 156 22.73 -4.01 -0.02
C ALA A 156 22.59 -2.48 0.05
N ILE A 157 21.81 -1.97 1.01
CA ILE A 157 21.64 -0.51 1.22
C ILE A 157 22.97 0.14 1.59
N ILE A 158 23.72 -0.46 2.50
CA ILE A 158 25.04 0.03 2.89
C ILE A 158 25.99 0.05 1.68
N ALA A 159 26.04 -1.04 0.90
CA ALA A 159 26.84 -1.12 -0.32
C ALA A 159 26.47 -0.05 -1.35
N ILE A 160 25.16 0.23 -1.51
CA ILE A 160 24.68 1.31 -2.41
C ILE A 160 25.17 2.68 -1.96
N VAL A 161 25.15 2.95 -0.65
CA VAL A 161 25.69 4.22 -0.11
C VAL A 161 27.18 4.34 -0.44
N PHE A 162 27.95 3.28 -0.21
CA PHE A 162 29.39 3.28 -0.57
C PHE A 162 29.62 3.47 -2.07
N VAL A 163 28.87 2.79 -2.92
CA VAL A 163 28.93 2.94 -4.39
C VAL A 163 28.64 4.38 -4.80
N ARG A 164 27.64 5.02 -4.21
CA ARG A 164 27.30 6.44 -4.49
C ARG A 164 28.44 7.39 -4.09
N ILE A 165 29.00 7.22 -2.91
CA ILE A 165 30.12 8.03 -2.41
C ILE A 165 31.34 7.85 -3.32
N TYR A 166 31.67 6.59 -3.66
CA TYR A 166 32.80 6.29 -4.55
C TYR A 166 32.60 6.85 -5.96
N ALA A 167 31.40 6.67 -6.52
CA ALA A 167 31.05 7.18 -7.86
C ALA A 167 31.15 8.70 -7.93
N LYS A 168 30.66 9.41 -6.90
CA LYS A 168 30.76 10.86 -6.79
C LYS A 168 32.23 11.31 -6.75
N LYS A 169 33.05 10.69 -5.91
CA LYS A 169 34.49 11.00 -5.82
C LYS A 169 35.25 10.72 -7.13
N LYS A 170 34.88 9.63 -7.83
CA LYS A 170 35.48 9.29 -9.12
C LYS A 170 35.08 10.27 -10.21
N GLN A 171 33.83 10.73 -10.21
CA GLN A 171 33.35 11.76 -11.15
C GLN A 171 34.05 13.11 -10.93
N GLU A 172 34.22 13.50 -9.65
CA GLU A 172 34.92 14.74 -9.31
C GLU A 172 36.39 14.71 -9.68
N ASN A 173 37.07 13.57 -9.49
CA ASN A 173 38.53 13.47 -9.74
C ASN A 173 38.91 13.11 -11.19
N GLN A 174 38.07 12.34 -11.86
CA GLN A 174 38.42 11.74 -13.17
C GLN A 174 37.43 12.08 -14.30
N GLY A 175 36.30 12.75 -13.99
CA GLY A 175 35.26 13.06 -14.95
C GLY A 175 34.46 11.81 -15.44
N ILE A 176 34.67 10.62 -14.84
CA ILE A 176 34.07 9.36 -15.29
C ILE A 176 32.71 9.20 -14.65
N GLN A 177 31.65 9.10 -15.45
CA GLN A 177 30.31 8.80 -14.99
C GLN A 177 30.15 7.28 -14.77
N THR A 178 29.87 6.89 -13.54
CA THR A 178 29.57 5.48 -13.18
C THR A 178 28.05 5.26 -13.24
N PRO A 179 27.54 4.14 -13.80
CA PRO A 179 26.10 3.86 -13.87
C PRO A 179 25.54 3.43 -12.50
N VAL A 180 25.48 4.38 -11.57
CA VAL A 180 25.11 4.13 -10.16
C VAL A 180 23.73 3.49 -10.04
N LEU A 181 22.76 3.89 -10.89
CA LEU A 181 21.40 3.35 -10.85
C LEU A 181 21.38 1.85 -11.14
N SER A 182 22.04 1.42 -12.21
CA SER A 182 22.09 -0.02 -12.59
C SER A 182 22.80 -0.86 -11.54
N ILE A 183 23.92 -0.35 -10.98
CA ILE A 183 24.64 -1.03 -9.90
C ILE A 183 23.78 -1.11 -8.64
N SER A 184 23.07 -0.04 -8.28
CA SER A 184 22.18 -0.01 -7.10
C SER A 184 21.03 -1.01 -7.25
N ILE A 185 20.39 -1.08 -8.41
CA ILE A 185 19.34 -2.05 -8.69
C ILE A 185 19.91 -3.48 -8.63
N GLY A 186 21.08 -3.70 -9.23
CA GLY A 186 21.76 -4.99 -9.17
C GLY A 186 22.04 -5.44 -7.74
N LEU A 187 22.58 -4.58 -6.90
CA LEU A 187 22.86 -4.89 -5.49
C LEU A 187 21.58 -5.19 -4.69
N LEU A 188 20.50 -4.42 -4.92
CA LEU A 188 19.20 -4.63 -4.26
C LEU A 188 18.52 -5.95 -4.68
N ILE A 189 18.86 -6.50 -5.81
CA ILE A 189 18.31 -7.78 -6.28
C ILE A 189 19.26 -8.93 -5.94
N ILE A 190 20.55 -8.80 -6.24
CA ILE A 190 21.50 -9.92 -6.15
C ILE A 190 21.79 -10.31 -4.70
N LEU A 191 21.99 -9.34 -3.78
CA LEU A 191 22.32 -9.65 -2.39
C LEU A 191 21.18 -10.37 -1.66
N PRO A 192 19.90 -9.91 -1.72
CA PRO A 192 18.79 -10.67 -1.17
C PRO A 192 18.57 -12.02 -1.87
N LEU A 193 18.78 -12.10 -3.19
CA LEU A 193 18.65 -13.36 -3.92
C LEU A 193 19.72 -14.37 -3.47
N LEU A 194 20.95 -13.93 -3.25
CA LEU A 194 22.01 -14.78 -2.71
C LEU A 194 21.69 -15.31 -1.31
N SER A 195 20.96 -14.58 -0.48
CA SER A 195 20.56 -15.05 0.84
C SER A 195 19.64 -16.27 0.79
N PHE A 196 18.82 -16.43 -0.26
CA PHE A 196 18.03 -17.63 -0.50
C PHE A 196 18.90 -18.83 -0.82
N PHE A 197 19.93 -18.66 -1.65
CA PHE A 197 20.77 -19.78 -2.10
C PHE A 197 21.86 -20.15 -1.07
N LEU A 198 22.41 -19.17 -0.35
CA LEU A 198 23.55 -19.38 0.55
C LEU A 198 23.14 -19.31 2.02
N GLY A 199 22.07 -18.61 2.35
CA GLY A 199 21.64 -18.35 3.72
C GLY A 199 20.61 -19.34 4.26
N GLY A 200 20.18 -20.33 3.48
CA GLY A 200 19.16 -21.30 3.90
C GLY A 200 17.82 -20.65 4.25
N VAL A 201 17.47 -19.57 3.54
CA VAL A 201 16.14 -18.95 3.66
C VAL A 201 15.15 -19.83 2.89
N ASP A 202 14.32 -20.56 3.62
CA ASP A 202 13.26 -21.37 3.04
C ASP A 202 11.91 -20.67 3.20
N ALA A 203 11.09 -20.80 2.16
CA ALA A 203 9.71 -20.32 2.18
C ALA A 203 8.77 -21.52 2.10
N THR A 204 7.95 -21.72 3.11
CA THR A 204 6.84 -22.66 3.08
C THR A 204 5.53 -21.93 2.94
N VAL A 205 4.59 -22.52 2.17
CA VAL A 205 3.25 -21.95 2.01
C VAL A 205 2.33 -22.64 3.02
N GLU A 206 1.86 -21.89 4.00
CA GLU A 206 0.80 -22.32 4.91
C GLU A 206 -0.56 -21.98 4.33
N ILE A 207 -1.39 -22.99 4.11
CA ILE A 207 -2.77 -22.84 3.66
C ILE A 207 -3.67 -22.78 4.88
N PRO A 208 -4.64 -21.83 4.95
CA PRO A 208 -5.61 -21.78 6.03
C PRO A 208 -6.43 -23.07 6.11
N VAL A 209 -6.45 -23.71 7.28
CA VAL A 209 -7.25 -24.91 7.54
C VAL A 209 -8.25 -24.59 8.63
N ILE A 210 -9.51 -25.04 8.47
CA ILE A 210 -10.55 -24.82 9.46
C ILE A 210 -10.18 -25.51 10.77
N LYS A 211 -10.26 -24.76 11.88
CA LYS A 211 -10.02 -25.26 13.24
C LYS A 211 -11.21 -24.94 14.11
N GLN A 212 -11.70 -25.94 14.82
CA GLN A 212 -12.72 -25.77 15.85
C GLN A 212 -12.08 -25.30 17.16
N LEU A 213 -12.47 -24.12 17.65
CA LEU A 213 -11.99 -23.57 18.91
C LEU A 213 -12.84 -24.03 20.09
N SER A 214 -14.17 -24.19 19.86
CA SER A 214 -15.13 -24.68 20.84
C SER A 214 -16.27 -25.36 20.11
N GLN A 215 -17.26 -25.92 20.85
CA GLN A 215 -18.43 -26.61 20.25
C GLN A 215 -19.17 -25.73 19.21
N THR A 216 -19.12 -24.41 19.34
CA THR A 216 -19.86 -23.46 18.49
C THR A 216 -18.97 -22.41 17.81
N SER A 217 -17.64 -22.48 17.97
CA SER A 217 -16.73 -21.48 17.43
C SER A 217 -15.67 -22.11 16.56
N PHE A 218 -15.62 -21.67 15.29
CA PHE A 218 -14.66 -22.08 14.30
C PHE A 218 -13.80 -20.90 13.87
N THR A 219 -12.56 -21.19 13.50
CA THR A 219 -11.60 -20.25 12.88
C THR A 219 -10.75 -21.00 11.87
N TYR A 220 -9.79 -20.31 11.25
CA TYR A 220 -8.76 -20.95 10.44
C TYR A 220 -7.42 -20.86 11.16
N GLU A 221 -6.64 -21.93 11.09
CA GLU A 221 -5.25 -22.01 11.53
C GLU A 221 -4.33 -22.05 10.31
N GLY A 222 -3.16 -21.46 10.43
CA GLY A 222 -2.26 -21.27 9.30
C GLY A 222 -2.69 -20.14 8.35
N GLY A 223 -1.83 -19.79 7.43
CA GLY A 223 -2.06 -18.69 6.52
C GLY A 223 -2.05 -17.30 7.20
N LEU A 224 -2.43 -16.29 6.44
CA LEU A 224 -2.54 -14.91 6.90
C LEU A 224 -4.03 -14.54 7.04
N LYS A 225 -4.41 -14.07 8.21
CA LYS A 225 -5.75 -13.51 8.47
C LYS A 225 -5.74 -12.01 8.26
N LEU A 226 -6.52 -11.52 7.31
CA LEU A 226 -6.81 -10.10 7.11
C LEU A 226 -8.14 -9.78 7.81
N PRO A 227 -8.15 -8.99 8.89
CA PRO A 227 -9.38 -8.72 9.64
C PRO A 227 -10.35 -7.84 8.84
N PRO A 228 -11.66 -7.89 9.13
CA PRO A 228 -12.67 -7.12 8.41
C PRO A 228 -12.41 -5.62 8.41
N GLU A 229 -11.83 -5.09 9.49
CA GLU A 229 -11.47 -3.68 9.64
C GLU A 229 -10.45 -3.25 8.57
N LEU A 230 -9.41 -4.06 8.36
CA LEU A 230 -8.37 -3.79 7.36
C LEU A 230 -8.95 -3.86 5.94
N ILE A 231 -9.80 -4.87 5.68
CA ILE A 231 -10.42 -5.07 4.37
C ILE A 231 -11.35 -3.90 4.04
N SER A 232 -12.23 -3.52 4.98
CA SER A 232 -13.19 -2.43 4.78
C SER A 232 -12.49 -1.09 4.52
N LEU A 233 -11.41 -0.82 5.27
CA LEU A 233 -10.60 0.36 5.11
C LEU A 233 -9.88 0.38 3.75
N ALA A 234 -9.24 -0.74 3.37
CA ALA A 234 -8.55 -0.86 2.10
C ALA A 234 -9.50 -0.73 0.91
N LEU A 235 -10.69 -1.36 0.97
CA LEU A 235 -11.73 -1.24 -0.07
C LEU A 235 -12.23 0.20 -0.21
N ALA A 236 -12.64 0.82 0.90
CA ALA A 236 -13.17 2.17 0.89
C ALA A 236 -12.13 3.17 0.36
N LEU A 237 -10.89 3.11 0.86
CA LEU A 237 -9.80 3.99 0.41
C LEU A 237 -9.49 3.77 -1.07
N SER A 238 -9.41 2.52 -1.52
CA SER A 238 -9.11 2.21 -2.92
C SER A 238 -10.18 2.73 -3.87
N LEU A 239 -11.45 2.44 -3.58
CA LEU A 239 -12.57 2.84 -4.43
C LEU A 239 -12.78 4.36 -4.44
N TYR A 240 -12.66 5.00 -3.27
CA TYR A 240 -12.79 6.46 -3.16
C TYR A 240 -11.64 7.19 -3.86
N THR A 241 -10.39 6.82 -3.57
CA THR A 241 -9.20 7.47 -4.15
C THR A 241 -9.10 7.23 -5.65
N ALA A 242 -9.55 6.07 -6.14
CA ALA A 242 -9.61 5.76 -7.57
C ALA A 242 -10.41 6.80 -8.37
N THR A 243 -11.45 7.40 -7.77
CA THR A 243 -12.25 8.42 -8.45
C THR A 243 -11.47 9.70 -8.75
N PHE A 244 -10.58 10.11 -7.84
CA PHE A 244 -9.72 11.28 -8.05
C PHE A 244 -8.65 10.97 -9.10
N ILE A 245 -8.07 9.78 -9.07
CA ILE A 245 -7.11 9.34 -10.09
C ILE A 245 -7.79 9.27 -11.46
N ALA A 246 -9.03 8.75 -11.54
CA ALA A 246 -9.80 8.70 -12.77
C ALA A 246 -10.03 10.10 -13.38
N GLU A 247 -10.33 11.10 -12.54
CA GLU A 247 -10.48 12.48 -12.99
C GLU A 247 -9.13 13.06 -13.45
N CYS A 248 -8.04 12.81 -12.73
CA CYS A 248 -6.71 13.23 -13.16
C CYS A 248 -6.33 12.63 -14.51
N VAL A 249 -6.60 11.35 -14.74
CA VAL A 249 -6.33 10.66 -16.01
C VAL A 249 -7.17 11.28 -17.12
N ARG A 250 -8.49 11.45 -16.88
CA ARG A 250 -9.40 12.07 -17.86
C ARG A 250 -8.94 13.49 -18.22
N ALA A 251 -8.67 14.31 -17.23
CA ALA A 251 -8.22 15.69 -17.42
C ALA A 251 -6.87 15.76 -18.16
N GLY A 252 -5.91 14.89 -17.80
CA GLY A 252 -4.61 14.81 -18.48
C GLY A 252 -4.73 14.46 -19.95
N VAL A 253 -5.56 13.48 -20.31
CA VAL A 253 -5.79 13.09 -21.71
C VAL A 253 -6.54 14.16 -22.49
N GLN A 254 -7.51 14.84 -21.87
CA GLN A 254 -8.25 15.94 -22.49
C GLN A 254 -7.39 17.21 -22.62
N GLY A 255 -6.40 17.40 -21.76
CA GLY A 255 -5.45 18.50 -21.81
C GLY A 255 -4.48 18.45 -23.01
N VAL A 256 -4.34 17.29 -23.66
CA VAL A 256 -3.55 17.18 -24.90
C VAL A 256 -4.31 17.83 -26.06
N SER A 257 -3.64 18.80 -26.74
CA SER A 257 -4.27 19.59 -27.80
C SER A 257 -4.81 18.73 -28.95
N LYS A 258 -5.95 19.14 -29.52
CA LYS A 258 -6.56 18.45 -30.67
C LYS A 258 -5.59 18.37 -31.85
N GLY A 259 -4.82 19.44 -32.13
CA GLY A 259 -3.86 19.48 -33.22
C GLY A 259 -2.80 18.37 -33.15
N GLN A 260 -2.37 17.99 -31.94
CA GLN A 260 -1.45 16.85 -31.78
C GLN A 260 -2.08 15.51 -32.20
N LYS A 261 -3.37 15.33 -31.87
CA LYS A 261 -4.12 14.12 -32.25
C LYS A 261 -4.37 14.09 -33.76
N GLU A 262 -4.73 15.22 -34.35
CA GLU A 262 -4.98 15.38 -35.79
C GLU A 262 -3.71 15.20 -36.60
N ALA A 263 -2.59 15.81 -36.18
CA ALA A 263 -1.29 15.63 -36.83
C ALA A 263 -0.83 14.17 -36.80
N ALA A 264 -1.03 13.48 -35.67
CA ALA A 264 -0.72 12.05 -35.56
C ALA A 264 -1.59 11.18 -36.48
N ALA A 265 -2.88 11.51 -36.59
CA ALA A 265 -3.80 10.82 -37.51
C ALA A 265 -3.44 11.08 -38.99
N SER A 266 -2.99 12.30 -39.34
CA SER A 266 -2.61 12.68 -40.70
C SER A 266 -1.39 11.92 -41.23
N ILE A 267 -0.50 11.45 -40.34
CA ILE A 267 0.63 10.58 -40.72
C ILE A 267 0.28 9.08 -40.69
N GLY A 268 -1.03 8.74 -40.59
CA GLY A 268 -1.54 7.36 -40.71
C GLY A 268 -1.49 6.55 -39.41
N LEU A 269 -1.32 7.16 -38.23
CA LEU A 269 -1.41 6.44 -36.98
C LEU A 269 -2.87 6.03 -36.67
N THR A 270 -3.04 4.77 -36.28
CA THR A 270 -4.34 4.27 -35.78
C THR A 270 -4.72 4.94 -34.46
N PRO A 271 -6.01 5.00 -34.07
CA PRO A 271 -6.43 5.61 -32.82
C PRO A 271 -5.70 5.09 -31.57
N ASN A 272 -5.39 3.79 -31.53
CA ASN A 272 -4.61 3.18 -30.44
C ASN A 272 -3.15 3.63 -30.44
N GLN A 273 -2.53 3.82 -31.63
CA GLN A 273 -1.19 4.35 -31.76
C GLN A 273 -1.13 5.83 -31.37
N VAL A 274 -2.11 6.63 -31.79
CA VAL A 274 -2.24 8.03 -31.38
C VAL A 274 -2.34 8.13 -29.86
N LEU A 275 -3.18 7.29 -29.23
CA LEU A 275 -3.31 7.25 -27.77
C LEU A 275 -1.97 6.90 -27.11
N LYS A 276 -1.34 5.79 -27.54
CA LYS A 276 -0.14 5.25 -26.88
C LYS A 276 1.12 6.07 -27.11
N LEU A 277 1.33 6.56 -28.34
CA LEU A 277 2.59 7.18 -28.76
C LEU A 277 2.58 8.71 -28.61
N VAL A 278 1.42 9.35 -28.68
CA VAL A 278 1.30 10.82 -28.67
C VAL A 278 0.58 11.32 -27.41
N VAL A 279 -0.62 10.78 -27.14
CA VAL A 279 -1.48 11.32 -26.07
C VAL A 279 -0.95 10.90 -24.68
N MET A 280 -0.69 9.63 -24.46
CA MET A 280 -0.29 9.13 -23.15
C MET A 280 1.01 9.75 -22.62
N PRO A 281 2.10 9.90 -23.40
CA PRO A 281 3.31 10.55 -22.91
C PRO A 281 3.12 12.02 -22.56
N GLN A 282 2.24 12.73 -23.30
CA GLN A 282 1.92 14.13 -23.02
C GLN A 282 0.98 14.26 -21.82
N ALA A 283 -0.06 13.41 -21.74
CA ALA A 283 -0.99 13.36 -20.61
C ALA A 283 -0.25 13.07 -19.29
N LEU A 284 0.69 12.12 -19.28
CA LEU A 284 1.48 11.83 -18.09
C LEU A 284 2.28 13.05 -17.60
N ARG A 285 2.80 13.88 -18.50
CA ARG A 285 3.48 15.14 -18.12
C ARG A 285 2.53 16.18 -17.52
N ILE A 286 1.25 16.12 -17.88
CA ILE A 286 0.21 17.00 -17.31
C ILE A 286 -0.24 16.46 -15.94
N ILE A 287 -0.39 15.14 -15.82
CA ILE A 287 -0.87 14.45 -14.60
C ILE A 287 0.20 14.50 -13.51
N ILE A 288 1.44 14.21 -13.86
CA ILE A 288 2.58 14.24 -12.92
C ILE A 288 3.09 15.69 -12.93
N PRO A 289 2.80 16.49 -11.89
CA PRO A 289 3.32 17.84 -11.80
C PRO A 289 4.85 17.76 -11.91
N SER A 290 5.40 18.52 -12.84
CA SER A 290 6.84 18.69 -12.92
C SER A 290 7.27 19.32 -11.60
N THR A 291 7.68 18.49 -10.64
CA THR A 291 8.44 18.99 -9.50
C THR A 291 9.67 19.64 -10.09
N PRO A 292 9.88 20.96 -9.91
CA PRO A 292 11.14 21.54 -10.29
C PRO A 292 12.21 20.82 -9.46
N ILE A 293 13.00 19.99 -10.14
CA ILE A 293 14.26 19.54 -9.59
C ILE A 293 15.10 20.82 -9.54
N SER A 294 14.95 21.56 -8.45
CA SER A 294 15.90 22.59 -8.10
C SER A 294 17.21 21.86 -7.83
N ILE A 295 18.11 22.05 -8.76
CA ILE A 295 19.53 21.67 -8.74
C ILE A 295 20.20 22.25 -7.49
#